data_a17238bbc6b45356b6efe86134ab3a08
#
_entry.id   a17238bbc6b45356b6efe86134ab3a08
#
_cell.length_a   1.000
_cell.length_b   1.000
_cell.length_c   1.000
_cell.angle_alpha   90.00
_cell.angle_beta   90.00
_cell.angle_gamma   90.00
#
_symmetry.space_group_name_H-M   'P 1'
#
loop_
_entity.id
_entity.type
_entity.pdbx_description
1 polymer ?
#
loop_
_entity_poly.entity_id
_entity_poly.type
_entity_poly.pdbx_seq_one_letter_code
_entity_poly.pdbx_strand_id
1 'polypeptide(L)'
;MRIGYVSGMCAWGIAISLSAHAQTTDSLKSVNLSEVVVSETYHHIRNKNATLQLEVVGEDFLRNNFSGNLVQTLGNIPGVHSMDIGSGFAKPMIRGLGFNRITVTENGVKQEGQQWGADHGLEIDAFNAGQVSVRKGPSSLLYGSDAMGGAIEINALPAPAQNMFLGEVALIGKSVNGTLGGSLMLGLKHNAWFTKLRYTEMHFADYRIPTDTVV
;
A
#
# COMPACT_ATOMS: atom_id res chain seq x y z
N MET A 1 27.14 54.27 36.88
CA MET A 1 25.73 53.91 36.70
C MET A 1 25.66 52.46 36.30
N ARG A 2 25.40 51.57 37.26
CA ARG A 2 25.43 50.13 37.08
C ARG A 2 23.98 49.64 37.01
N ILE A 3 23.61 48.98 35.95
CA ILE A 3 22.31 48.29 35.83
C ILE A 3 22.61 46.78 35.83
N GLY A 4 22.14 46.09 36.88
CA GLY A 4 22.26 44.67 37.04
C GLY A 4 21.11 43.94 36.33
N TYR A 5 21.47 42.87 35.63
CA TYR A 5 20.51 41.92 35.09
C TYR A 5 20.23 40.83 36.11
N VAL A 6 18.96 40.65 36.47
CA VAL A 6 18.49 39.55 37.29
C VAL A 6 17.89 38.50 36.34
N SER A 7 18.55 37.36 36.22
CA SER A 7 18.06 36.20 35.51
C SER A 7 17.09 35.43 36.40
N GLY A 8 15.81 35.45 36.06
CA GLY A 8 14.79 34.60 36.68
C GLY A 8 14.64 33.27 35.91
N MET A 9 15.16 32.18 36.46
CA MET A 9 14.91 30.81 36.01
C MET A 9 13.62 30.30 36.67
N CYS A 10 12.53 30.18 35.90
CA CYS A 10 11.33 29.48 36.33
C CYS A 10 11.51 27.98 36.11
N ALA A 11 11.77 27.24 37.20
CA ALA A 11 11.73 25.80 37.22
C ALA A 11 10.27 25.36 37.37
N TRP A 12 9.70 24.74 36.34
CA TRP A 12 8.40 24.05 36.40
C TRP A 12 8.62 22.62 36.90
N GLY A 13 8.34 22.41 38.20
CA GLY A 13 8.27 21.10 38.79
C GLY A 13 6.89 20.45 38.50
N ILE A 14 6.84 19.39 37.70
CA ILE A 14 5.67 18.57 37.56
C ILE A 14 5.67 17.50 38.64
N ALA A 15 4.83 17.67 39.65
CA ALA A 15 4.58 16.66 40.68
C ALA A 15 3.59 15.63 40.12
N ILE A 16 4.08 14.41 39.84
CA ILE A 16 3.24 13.26 39.50
C ILE A 16 2.87 12.57 40.82
N SER A 17 1.63 12.71 41.24
CA SER A 17 1.05 11.95 42.39
C SER A 17 0.63 10.55 41.91
N LEU A 18 1.37 9.52 42.31
CA LEU A 18 0.96 8.13 42.16
C LEU A 18 -0.06 7.79 43.23
N SER A 19 -1.32 7.62 42.86
CA SER A 19 -2.33 7.04 43.69
C SER A 19 -2.36 5.52 43.44
N ALA A 20 -1.79 4.75 44.33
CA ALA A 20 -1.91 3.29 44.31
C ALA A 20 -3.28 2.88 44.82
N HIS A 21 -4.15 2.35 43.95
CA HIS A 21 -5.36 1.67 44.32
C HIS A 21 -5.10 0.16 44.32
N ALA A 22 -5.10 -0.43 45.48
CA ALA A 22 -5.14 -1.88 45.62
C ALA A 22 -6.56 -2.38 45.29
N GLN A 23 -6.73 -3.05 44.14
CA GLN A 23 -7.95 -3.77 43.83
C GLN A 23 -7.80 -5.23 44.22
N THR A 24 -8.75 -5.72 45.00
CA THR A 24 -8.90 -7.12 45.37
C THR A 24 -9.14 -7.97 44.13
N THR A 25 -8.30 -8.97 43.94
CA THR A 25 -8.36 -9.93 42.84
C THR A 25 -9.60 -10.83 43.01
N ASP A 26 -10.65 -10.52 42.26
CA ASP A 26 -11.69 -11.50 42.02
C ASP A 26 -11.23 -12.31 40.77
N SER A 27 -10.92 -13.58 40.99
CA SER A 27 -10.37 -14.46 39.98
C SER A 27 -11.48 -14.94 39.04
N LEU A 28 -11.84 -14.10 38.09
CA LEU A 28 -12.60 -14.56 36.93
C LEU A 28 -11.65 -15.35 36.02
N LYS A 29 -11.93 -16.63 35.89
CA LYS A 29 -11.23 -17.54 34.98
C LYS A 29 -11.39 -16.99 33.53
N SER A 30 -10.42 -16.22 33.09
CA SER A 30 -10.39 -15.76 31.69
C SER A 30 -10.10 -16.95 30.78
N VAL A 31 -11.10 -17.39 30.07
CA VAL A 31 -10.88 -18.29 28.91
C VAL A 31 -10.36 -17.42 27.79
N ASN A 32 -9.06 -17.54 27.49
CA ASN A 32 -8.48 -16.98 26.29
C ASN A 32 -9.10 -17.70 25.10
N LEU A 33 -10.13 -17.08 24.52
CA LEU A 33 -10.57 -17.46 23.19
C LEU A 33 -9.46 -17.03 22.25
N SER A 34 -8.79 -18.00 21.63
CA SER A 34 -7.87 -17.72 20.53
C SER A 34 -8.65 -17.01 19.43
N GLU A 35 -8.21 -15.82 19.09
CA GLU A 35 -8.76 -15.05 17.97
C GLU A 35 -8.65 -15.90 16.71
N VAL A 36 -9.79 -16.37 16.22
CA VAL A 36 -9.83 -17.05 14.91
C VAL A 36 -9.76 -15.96 13.85
N VAL A 37 -8.56 -15.71 13.33
CA VAL A 37 -8.35 -14.84 12.18
C VAL A 37 -8.94 -15.54 10.95
N VAL A 38 -10.20 -15.25 10.65
CA VAL A 38 -10.97 -15.85 9.53
C VAL A 38 -10.63 -15.19 8.17
N SER A 39 -9.73 -14.21 8.13
CA SER A 39 -9.47 -13.38 6.95
C SER A 39 -9.00 -14.20 5.72
N GLU A 40 -8.13 -15.14 5.90
CA GLU A 40 -7.53 -15.92 4.81
C GLU A 40 -8.52 -16.94 4.21
N THR A 41 -9.32 -17.57 5.05
CA THR A 41 -10.35 -18.53 4.64
C THR A 41 -11.47 -17.88 3.83
N TYR A 42 -11.86 -16.65 4.16
CA TYR A 42 -12.92 -15.94 3.47
C TYR A 42 -12.54 -15.59 2.02
N HIS A 43 -11.31 -15.13 1.78
CA HIS A 43 -10.83 -14.84 0.43
C HIS A 43 -10.71 -16.10 -0.42
N HIS A 44 -10.22 -17.19 0.15
CA HIS A 44 -10.06 -18.46 -0.58
C HIS A 44 -11.41 -19.10 -0.93
N ILE A 45 -12.39 -19.08 -0.03
CA ILE A 45 -13.75 -19.58 -0.27
C ILE A 45 -14.47 -18.72 -1.31
N ARG A 46 -14.32 -17.39 -1.24
CA ARG A 46 -14.91 -16.47 -2.21
C ARG A 46 -14.36 -16.70 -3.63
N ASN A 47 -13.08 -16.99 -3.76
CA ASN A 47 -12.47 -17.32 -5.06
C ASN A 47 -12.94 -18.64 -5.64
N LYS A 48 -13.16 -19.67 -4.81
CA LYS A 48 -13.65 -20.98 -5.26
C LYS A 48 -15.11 -20.97 -5.72
N ASN A 49 -15.93 -20.14 -5.11
CA ASN A 49 -17.38 -20.07 -5.38
C ASN A 49 -17.75 -18.92 -6.34
N ALA A 50 -16.78 -18.06 -6.72
CA ALA A 50 -17.07 -16.96 -7.61
C ALA A 50 -17.09 -17.45 -9.06
N THR A 51 -18.27 -17.56 -9.64
CA THR A 51 -18.50 -17.62 -11.09
C THR A 51 -17.95 -16.37 -11.81
N LEU A 52 -17.35 -15.44 -11.07
CA LEU A 52 -16.92 -14.10 -11.47
C LEU A 52 -15.40 -14.09 -11.61
N GLN A 53 -14.91 -13.47 -12.67
CA GLN A 53 -13.49 -13.36 -12.96
C GLN A 53 -12.80 -12.42 -11.95
N LEU A 54 -12.37 -13.00 -10.84
CA LEU A 54 -11.57 -12.34 -9.81
C LEU A 54 -10.18 -12.97 -9.80
N GLU A 55 -9.17 -12.16 -10.00
CA GLU A 55 -7.77 -12.54 -9.81
C GLU A 55 -7.19 -11.82 -8.60
N VAL A 56 -6.54 -12.59 -7.74
CA VAL A 56 -5.90 -12.08 -6.53
C VAL A 56 -4.43 -12.42 -6.59
N VAL A 57 -3.60 -11.41 -6.47
CA VAL A 57 -2.14 -11.54 -6.42
C VAL A 57 -1.62 -10.99 -5.10
N GLY A 58 -0.73 -11.73 -4.49
CA GLY A 58 -0.10 -11.38 -3.22
C GLY A 58 1.27 -10.71 -3.39
N GLU A 59 1.89 -10.46 -2.26
CA GLU A 59 3.20 -9.79 -2.16
C GLU A 59 4.29 -10.48 -3.01
N ASP A 60 4.37 -11.81 -2.99
CA ASP A 60 5.37 -12.55 -3.76
C ASP A 60 5.25 -12.29 -5.25
N PHE A 61 4.02 -12.28 -5.79
CA PHE A 61 3.79 -11.94 -7.19
C PHE A 61 4.23 -10.50 -7.49
N LEU A 62 3.85 -9.55 -6.64
CA LEU A 62 4.16 -8.13 -6.83
C LEU A 62 5.67 -7.88 -6.80
N ARG A 63 6.41 -8.54 -5.91
CA ARG A 63 7.87 -8.44 -5.81
C ARG A 63 8.58 -9.09 -6.99
N ASN A 64 8.20 -10.32 -7.34
CA ASN A 64 8.86 -11.10 -8.40
C ASN A 64 8.61 -10.53 -9.81
N ASN A 65 7.50 -9.83 -10.01
CA ASN A 65 7.12 -9.24 -11.30
C ASN A 65 7.27 -7.71 -11.33
N PHE A 66 7.97 -7.11 -10.35
CA PHE A 66 8.08 -5.66 -10.27
C PHE A 66 8.66 -5.06 -11.56
N SER A 67 7.86 -4.19 -12.21
CA SER A 67 8.17 -3.64 -13.52
C SER A 67 8.41 -2.11 -13.53
N GLY A 68 8.56 -1.49 -12.35
CA GLY A 68 8.87 -0.06 -12.20
C GLY A 68 7.81 0.72 -11.44
N ASN A 69 6.54 0.44 -11.68
CA ASN A 69 5.43 0.93 -10.89
C ASN A 69 4.39 -0.18 -10.71
N LEU A 70 3.39 0.06 -9.85
CA LEU A 70 2.38 -0.93 -9.56
C LEU A 70 1.58 -1.34 -10.81
N VAL A 71 1.19 -0.40 -11.65
CA VAL A 71 0.36 -0.67 -12.83
C VAL A 71 1.11 -1.53 -13.85
N GLN A 72 2.39 -1.23 -14.10
CA GLN A 72 3.24 -2.04 -14.97
C GLN A 72 3.40 -3.46 -14.42
N THR A 73 3.52 -3.60 -13.10
CA THR A 73 3.59 -4.91 -12.43
C THR A 73 2.30 -5.70 -12.64
N LEU A 74 1.13 -5.06 -12.54
CA LEU A 74 -0.16 -5.67 -12.79
C LEU A 74 -0.39 -6.03 -14.27
N GLY A 75 0.36 -5.44 -15.20
CA GLY A 75 0.34 -5.81 -16.62
C GLY A 75 0.73 -7.26 -16.90
N ASN A 76 1.34 -7.96 -15.94
CA ASN A 76 1.59 -9.41 -16.01
C ASN A 76 0.33 -10.26 -15.71
N ILE A 77 -0.78 -9.64 -15.30
CA ILE A 77 -2.06 -10.33 -15.11
C ILE A 77 -2.80 -10.38 -16.46
N PRO A 78 -3.28 -11.54 -16.92
CA PRO A 78 -3.99 -11.65 -18.18
C PRO A 78 -5.16 -10.67 -18.30
N GLY A 79 -5.20 -9.88 -19.39
CA GLY A 79 -6.23 -8.88 -19.66
C GLY A 79 -6.14 -7.60 -18.85
N VAL A 80 -5.06 -7.41 -18.11
CA VAL A 80 -4.67 -6.13 -17.52
C VAL A 80 -3.52 -5.59 -18.35
N HIS A 81 -3.54 -4.31 -18.67
CA HIS A 81 -2.51 -3.61 -19.42
C HIS A 81 -2.12 -2.32 -18.73
N SER A 82 -0.92 -1.89 -18.95
CA SER A 82 -0.40 -0.60 -18.52
C SER A 82 -0.44 0.39 -19.68
N MET A 83 -1.02 1.55 -19.47
CA MET A 83 -0.86 2.70 -20.34
C MET A 83 0.20 3.61 -19.67
N ASP A 84 1.42 3.53 -20.17
CA ASP A 84 2.55 4.23 -19.59
C ASP A 84 2.56 5.70 -20.03
N ILE A 85 2.78 6.58 -19.05
CA ILE A 85 2.86 8.05 -19.22
C ILE A 85 4.30 8.50 -18.95
N GLY A 86 5.27 7.70 -19.32
CA GLY A 86 6.68 7.85 -18.98
C GLY A 86 7.19 6.73 -18.09
N SER A 87 8.38 6.92 -17.53
CA SER A 87 9.09 5.85 -16.82
C SER A 87 8.49 5.49 -15.46
N GLY A 88 7.83 6.45 -14.79
CA GLY A 88 7.38 6.30 -13.40
C GLY A 88 5.88 6.17 -13.21
N PHE A 89 5.08 6.61 -14.17
CA PHE A 89 3.64 6.70 -14.04
C PHE A 89 2.92 5.94 -15.14
N ALA A 90 1.82 5.31 -14.78
CA ALA A 90 1.01 4.55 -15.71
C ALA A 90 -0.47 4.55 -15.27
N LYS A 91 -1.36 4.29 -16.22
CA LYS A 91 -2.79 4.06 -15.97
C LYS A 91 -3.12 2.60 -16.18
N PRO A 92 -3.93 2.00 -15.29
CA PRO A 92 -4.41 0.64 -15.52
C PRO A 92 -5.47 0.61 -16.63
N MET A 93 -5.40 -0.42 -17.44
CA MET A 93 -6.43 -0.77 -18.42
C MET A 93 -6.84 -2.22 -18.24
N ILE A 94 -8.14 -2.49 -18.23
CA ILE A 94 -8.69 -3.85 -18.19
C ILE A 94 -9.45 -4.09 -19.48
N ARG A 95 -9.03 -5.06 -20.28
CA ARG A 95 -9.66 -5.41 -21.56
C ARG A 95 -9.84 -4.22 -22.50
N GLY A 96 -8.87 -3.32 -22.54
CA GLY A 96 -8.90 -2.12 -23.38
C GLY A 96 -9.70 -0.94 -22.82
N LEU A 97 -10.34 -1.09 -21.66
CA LEU A 97 -11.02 0.00 -20.97
C LEU A 97 -10.12 0.60 -19.89
N GLY A 98 -10.10 1.90 -19.77
CA GLY A 98 -9.28 2.64 -18.81
C GLY A 98 -9.97 3.93 -18.36
N PHE A 99 -9.22 4.81 -17.70
CA PHE A 99 -9.67 6.11 -17.19
C PHE A 99 -10.86 5.97 -16.21
N ASN A 100 -11.94 6.71 -16.44
CA ASN A 100 -13.17 6.69 -15.66
C ASN A 100 -14.03 5.42 -15.83
N ARG A 101 -13.53 4.40 -16.54
CA ARG A 101 -14.21 3.10 -16.68
C ARG A 101 -13.63 2.01 -15.81
N ILE A 102 -12.58 2.33 -15.07
CA ILE A 102 -11.96 1.44 -14.09
C ILE A 102 -11.93 2.15 -12.75
N THR A 103 -12.43 1.49 -11.72
CA THR A 103 -12.30 1.95 -10.34
C THR A 103 -11.07 1.33 -9.70
N VAL A 104 -10.24 2.17 -9.09
CA VAL A 104 -9.13 1.73 -8.25
C VAL A 104 -9.43 2.13 -6.81
N THR A 105 -9.25 1.21 -5.89
CA THR A 105 -9.37 1.47 -4.46
C THR A 105 -8.09 1.09 -3.72
N GLU A 106 -7.68 1.90 -2.79
CA GLU A 106 -6.58 1.59 -1.87
C GLU A 106 -7.12 1.53 -0.44
N ASN A 107 -6.99 0.37 0.20
CA ASN A 107 -7.53 0.11 1.53
C ASN A 107 -9.01 0.52 1.68
N GLY A 108 -9.81 0.27 0.64
CA GLY A 108 -11.24 0.62 0.58
C GLY A 108 -11.54 2.06 0.19
N VAL A 109 -10.55 2.93 0.01
CA VAL A 109 -10.73 4.32 -0.42
C VAL A 109 -10.52 4.42 -1.93
N LYS A 110 -11.50 4.97 -2.65
CA LYS A 110 -11.44 5.17 -4.10
C LYS A 110 -10.35 6.19 -4.46
N GLN A 111 -9.53 5.84 -5.43
CA GLN A 111 -8.48 6.67 -6.01
C GLN A 111 -8.98 7.26 -7.33
N GLU A 112 -9.21 8.56 -7.37
CA GLU A 112 -9.79 9.21 -8.54
C GLU A 112 -8.76 9.87 -9.46
N GLY A 113 -7.55 10.17 -8.98
CA GLY A 113 -6.51 10.87 -9.74
C GLY A 113 -6.22 10.24 -11.09
N GLN A 114 -6.15 8.92 -11.17
CA GLN A 114 -5.92 8.18 -12.42
C GLN A 114 -7.06 8.28 -13.45
N GLN A 115 -8.26 8.74 -13.05
CA GLN A 115 -9.40 8.89 -13.95
C GLN A 115 -9.33 10.18 -14.79
N TRP A 116 -8.57 11.17 -14.32
CA TRP A 116 -8.43 12.47 -14.96
C TRP A 116 -7.51 12.37 -16.19
N GLY A 117 -7.31 13.42 -16.90
CA GLY A 117 -6.55 13.58 -18.14
C GLY A 117 -5.49 12.52 -18.50
N ALA A 118 -4.92 12.59 -19.65
CA ALA A 118 -3.91 11.61 -20.10
C ALA A 118 -2.59 11.68 -19.32
N ASP A 119 -2.36 12.78 -18.63
CA ASP A 119 -1.15 13.16 -17.90
C ASP A 119 -1.12 12.70 -16.43
N HIS A 120 -2.24 12.19 -15.89
CA HIS A 120 -2.33 11.72 -14.51
C HIS A 120 -2.28 10.18 -14.45
N GLY A 121 -1.26 9.63 -13.83
CA GLY A 121 -1.12 8.20 -13.57
C GLY A 121 -1.73 7.78 -12.23
N LEU A 122 -1.61 6.50 -11.91
CA LEU A 122 -1.95 5.98 -10.60
C LEU A 122 -0.78 6.22 -9.63
N GLU A 123 -1.05 7.00 -8.59
CA GLU A 123 -0.06 7.44 -7.59
C GLU A 123 -0.09 6.55 -6.34
N ILE A 124 0.13 5.25 -6.51
CA ILE A 124 0.19 4.29 -5.40
C ILE A 124 1.58 3.68 -5.32
N ASP A 125 2.15 3.70 -4.11
CA ASP A 125 3.43 3.06 -3.86
C ASP A 125 3.32 1.53 -4.01
N ALA A 126 4.01 0.98 -5.00
CA ALA A 126 4.02 -0.45 -5.28
C ALA A 126 4.58 -1.29 -4.11
N PHE A 127 5.49 -0.72 -3.32
CA PHE A 127 6.07 -1.41 -2.16
C PHE A 127 5.11 -1.47 -0.96
N ASN A 128 4.07 -0.61 -0.94
CA ASN A 128 3.06 -0.64 0.10
C ASN A 128 1.91 -1.62 -0.19
N ALA A 129 1.82 -2.10 -1.42
CA ALA A 129 0.80 -3.07 -1.81
C ALA A 129 1.14 -4.46 -1.27
N GLY A 130 0.28 -5.02 -0.42
CA GLY A 130 0.42 -6.38 0.09
C GLY A 130 -0.37 -7.39 -0.73
N GLN A 131 -1.55 -6.99 -1.17
CA GLN A 131 -2.43 -7.80 -1.99
C GLN A 131 -3.18 -6.93 -2.99
N VAL A 132 -3.31 -7.41 -4.21
CA VAL A 132 -4.12 -6.75 -5.25
C VAL A 132 -5.17 -7.72 -5.78
N SER A 133 -6.42 -7.27 -5.79
CA SER A 133 -7.55 -8.00 -6.35
C SER A 133 -8.04 -7.30 -7.62
N VAL A 134 -8.05 -8.00 -8.73
CA VAL A 134 -8.54 -7.49 -10.02
C VAL A 134 -9.85 -8.17 -10.38
N ARG A 135 -10.91 -7.38 -10.46
CA ARG A 135 -12.26 -7.83 -10.86
C ARG A 135 -12.52 -7.40 -12.29
N LYS A 136 -12.85 -8.38 -13.12
CA LYS A 136 -13.13 -8.17 -14.54
C LYS A 136 -14.59 -8.46 -14.84
N GLY A 137 -15.26 -7.55 -15.53
CA GLY A 137 -16.65 -7.74 -15.96
C GLY A 137 -17.69 -7.40 -14.88
N PRO A 138 -18.92 -7.95 -14.91
CA PRO A 138 -20.07 -7.45 -14.14
C PRO A 138 -19.91 -7.34 -12.64
N SER A 139 -19.02 -8.14 -12.05
CA SER A 139 -18.75 -8.08 -10.60
C SER A 139 -18.13 -6.76 -10.14
N SER A 140 -17.55 -6.01 -11.05
CA SER A 140 -16.96 -4.70 -10.76
C SER A 140 -18.01 -3.64 -10.46
N LEU A 141 -19.27 -3.83 -10.86
CA LEU A 141 -20.36 -2.90 -10.58
C LEU A 141 -20.61 -2.69 -9.08
N LEU A 142 -20.14 -3.61 -8.23
CA LEU A 142 -20.15 -3.41 -6.77
C LEU A 142 -19.30 -2.22 -6.32
N TYR A 143 -18.38 -1.73 -7.18
CA TYR A 143 -17.52 -0.58 -6.94
C TYR A 143 -18.05 0.73 -7.56
N GLY A 144 -19.29 0.71 -8.08
CA GLY A 144 -19.97 1.87 -8.63
C GLY A 144 -19.99 1.92 -10.16
N SER A 145 -20.60 2.98 -10.70
CA SER A 145 -20.80 3.18 -12.14
C SER A 145 -19.50 3.27 -12.94
N ASP A 146 -18.45 3.75 -12.31
CA ASP A 146 -17.14 3.95 -12.95
C ASP A 146 -16.36 2.64 -13.15
N ALA A 147 -16.87 1.52 -12.61
CA ALA A 147 -16.23 0.23 -12.70
C ALA A 147 -16.72 -0.63 -13.89
N MET A 148 -17.19 -0.01 -14.99
CA MET A 148 -17.69 -0.74 -16.16
C MET A 148 -16.65 -1.68 -16.79
N GLY A 149 -15.38 -1.28 -16.83
CA GLY A 149 -14.27 -2.08 -17.36
C GLY A 149 -13.73 -3.08 -16.36
N GLY A 150 -13.84 -2.75 -15.08
CA GLY A 150 -13.30 -3.54 -13.99
C GLY A 150 -13.02 -2.72 -12.74
N ALA A 151 -12.60 -3.40 -11.69
CA ALA A 151 -12.14 -2.78 -10.46
C ALA A 151 -10.81 -3.40 -10.00
N ILE A 152 -9.92 -2.56 -9.49
CA ILE A 152 -8.65 -2.95 -8.88
C ILE A 152 -8.71 -2.52 -7.43
N GLU A 153 -8.61 -3.48 -6.54
CA GLU A 153 -8.57 -3.26 -5.09
C GLU A 153 -7.17 -3.58 -4.58
N ILE A 154 -6.53 -2.59 -3.97
CA ILE A 154 -5.18 -2.67 -3.46
C ILE A 154 -5.26 -2.59 -1.93
N ASN A 155 -4.75 -3.60 -1.27
CA ASN A 155 -4.73 -3.66 0.18
C ASN A 155 -3.29 -3.75 0.68
N ALA A 156 -2.97 -2.98 1.72
CA ALA A 156 -1.72 -3.12 2.42
C ALA A 156 -1.68 -4.46 3.19
N LEU A 157 -0.47 -4.93 3.51
CA LEU A 157 -0.32 -6.08 4.38
C LEU A 157 -0.98 -5.81 5.74
N PRO A 158 -1.70 -6.79 6.30
CA PRO A 158 -2.30 -6.66 7.62
C PRO A 158 -1.23 -6.50 8.70
N ALA A 159 -1.63 -5.91 9.83
CA ALA A 159 -0.76 -5.83 10.98
C ALA A 159 -0.42 -7.25 11.48
N PRO A 160 0.83 -7.50 11.93
CA PRO A 160 1.20 -8.80 12.51
C PRO A 160 0.35 -9.12 13.75
N ALA A 161 0.06 -10.40 13.97
CA ALA A 161 -0.70 -10.85 15.13
C ALA A 161 0.09 -10.69 16.44
N GLN A 162 1.42 -10.89 16.37
CA GLN A 162 2.30 -10.85 17.55
C GLN A 162 3.03 -9.52 17.67
N ASN A 163 3.47 -9.18 18.88
CA ASN A 163 4.34 -8.04 19.13
C ASN A 163 5.69 -8.30 18.45
N MET A 164 6.06 -7.40 17.53
CA MET A 164 7.31 -7.55 16.80
C MET A 164 7.77 -6.22 16.19
N PHE A 165 9.05 -6.14 15.92
CA PHE A 165 9.64 -5.12 15.05
C PHE A 165 9.76 -5.68 13.64
N LEU A 166 9.41 -4.86 12.66
CA LEU A 166 9.50 -5.17 11.23
C LEU A 166 10.46 -4.19 10.57
N GLY A 167 11.31 -4.70 9.73
CA GLY A 167 12.19 -3.89 8.87
C GLY A 167 12.25 -4.47 7.48
N GLU A 168 12.15 -3.64 6.47
CA GLU A 168 12.26 -4.03 5.07
C GLU A 168 13.09 -3.01 4.32
N VAL A 169 14.00 -3.48 3.48
CA VAL A 169 14.77 -2.68 2.54
C VAL A 169 14.62 -3.30 1.16
N ALA A 170 14.20 -2.51 0.19
CA ALA A 170 14.16 -2.90 -1.21
C ALA A 170 15.02 -1.94 -2.03
N LEU A 171 15.83 -2.47 -2.94
CA LEU A 171 16.65 -1.69 -3.87
C LEU A 171 16.33 -2.10 -5.29
N ILE A 172 16.23 -1.14 -6.20
CA ILE A 172 15.89 -1.37 -7.60
C ILE A 172 16.84 -0.60 -8.50
N GLY A 173 17.29 -1.31 -9.54
CA GLY A 173 18.06 -0.73 -10.63
C GLY A 173 17.61 -1.29 -11.97
N LYS A 174 17.40 -0.44 -12.96
CA LYS A 174 17.07 -0.80 -14.34
C LYS A 174 17.99 -0.09 -15.31
N SER A 175 18.61 -0.85 -16.21
CA SER A 175 19.54 -0.28 -17.19
C SER A 175 18.86 0.38 -18.38
N VAL A 176 17.64 -0.06 -18.71
CA VAL A 176 16.92 0.40 -19.93
C VAL A 176 16.55 1.88 -19.88
N ASN A 177 16.24 2.41 -18.71
CA ASN A 177 15.86 3.79 -18.47
C ASN A 177 16.61 4.42 -17.30
N GLY A 178 17.75 3.84 -16.91
CA GLY A 178 18.57 4.35 -15.82
C GLY A 178 17.84 4.47 -14.48
N THR A 179 16.76 3.72 -14.26
CA THR A 179 16.02 3.77 -12.99
C THR A 179 16.89 3.30 -11.87
N LEU A 180 16.94 4.09 -10.80
CA LEU A 180 17.57 3.74 -9.53
C LEU A 180 16.65 4.17 -8.39
N GLY A 181 16.42 3.31 -7.44
CA GLY A 181 15.59 3.66 -6.30
C GLY A 181 15.51 2.57 -5.26
N GLY A 182 14.68 2.81 -4.26
CA GLY A 182 14.46 1.85 -3.20
C GLY A 182 13.37 2.28 -2.24
N SER A 183 13.05 1.38 -1.34
CA SER A 183 12.08 1.59 -0.27
C SER A 183 12.65 1.08 1.04
N LEU A 184 12.45 1.85 2.10
CA LEU A 184 12.73 1.48 3.49
C LEU A 184 11.41 1.46 4.26
N MET A 185 11.14 0.38 4.96
CA MET A 185 9.99 0.27 5.85
C MET A 185 10.42 -0.14 7.23
N LEU A 186 9.87 0.54 8.23
CA LEU A 186 9.99 0.21 9.65
C LEU A 186 8.60 0.06 10.24
N GLY A 187 8.36 -1.00 10.98
CA GLY A 187 7.10 -1.28 11.63
C GLY A 187 7.31 -1.73 13.07
N LEU A 188 6.42 -1.33 13.95
CA LEU A 188 6.39 -1.74 15.36
C LEU A 188 4.97 -2.15 15.74
N LYS A 189 4.81 -3.39 16.13
CA LYS A 189 3.59 -3.91 16.75
C LYS A 189 3.81 -4.06 18.24
N HIS A 190 3.00 -3.39 19.03
CA HIS A 190 2.99 -3.53 20.49
C HIS A 190 1.56 -3.55 21.01
N ASN A 191 1.13 -4.66 21.55
CA ASN A 191 -0.24 -4.89 22.02
C ASN A 191 -1.30 -4.55 20.94
N ALA A 192 -2.19 -3.61 21.22
CA ALA A 192 -3.22 -3.14 20.29
C ALA A 192 -2.69 -2.15 19.23
N TRP A 193 -1.47 -1.63 19.39
CA TRP A 193 -0.91 -0.61 18.52
C TRP A 193 -0.03 -1.21 17.42
N PHE A 194 -0.22 -0.75 16.21
CA PHE A 194 0.68 -1.01 15.09
C PHE A 194 1.00 0.29 14.39
N THR A 195 2.30 0.60 14.32
CA THR A 195 2.82 1.76 13.58
C THR A 195 3.71 1.28 12.47
N LYS A 196 3.49 1.79 11.26
CA LYS A 196 4.31 1.52 10.08
C LYS A 196 4.72 2.83 9.43
N LEU A 197 6.02 3.00 9.18
CA LEU A 197 6.60 4.09 8.41
C LEU A 197 7.27 3.49 7.17
N ARG A 198 6.96 4.03 6.00
CA ARG A 198 7.63 3.67 4.74
C ARG A 198 8.11 4.94 4.04
N TYR A 199 9.30 4.87 3.51
CA TYR A 199 9.87 5.88 2.64
C TYR A 199 10.32 5.21 1.36
N THR A 200 9.86 5.73 0.22
CA THR A 200 10.18 5.23 -1.10
C THR A 200 10.69 6.38 -1.95
N GLU A 201 11.83 6.17 -2.60
CA GLU A 201 12.46 7.12 -3.51
C GLU A 201 12.79 6.42 -4.83
N MET A 202 12.40 7.01 -5.95
CA MET A 202 12.65 6.47 -7.28
C MET A 202 13.10 7.57 -8.23
N HIS A 203 14.25 7.37 -8.84
CA HIS A 203 14.79 8.23 -9.88
C HIS A 203 14.68 7.54 -11.24
N PHE A 204 14.21 8.26 -12.22
CA PHE A 204 14.06 7.78 -13.59
C PHE A 204 14.91 8.67 -14.51
N ALA A 205 15.67 8.05 -15.40
CA ALA A 205 16.38 8.74 -16.47
C ALA A 205 15.72 8.45 -17.83
N ASP A 206 16.29 8.97 -18.89
CA ASP A 206 15.81 8.77 -20.25
C ASP A 206 15.99 7.31 -20.71
N TYR A 207 15.13 6.88 -21.62
CA TYR A 207 15.26 5.57 -22.24
C TYR A 207 16.52 5.50 -23.10
N ARG A 208 17.27 4.43 -22.95
CA ARG A 208 18.43 4.14 -23.80
C ARG A 208 17.96 3.43 -25.07
N ILE A 209 18.16 4.08 -26.19
CA ILE A 209 17.85 3.53 -27.52
C ILE A 209 19.10 2.81 -28.04
N PRO A 210 18.99 1.59 -28.57
CA PRO A 210 20.15 0.82 -29.04
C PRO A 210 20.87 1.42 -30.25
N THR A 211 20.25 2.39 -30.93
CA THR A 211 20.82 3.07 -32.11
C THR A 211 20.96 4.55 -31.84
N ASP A 212 22.15 5.11 -32.17
CA ASP A 212 22.45 6.54 -32.09
C ASP A 212 21.69 7.41 -33.12
N THR A 213 20.83 6.80 -33.91
CA THR A 213 20.10 7.49 -34.98
C THR A 213 18.60 7.40 -34.69
N VAL A 214 18.04 8.51 -34.22
CA VAL A 214 16.60 8.76 -34.28
C VAL A 214 16.31 9.27 -35.69
N VAL A 215 15.61 8.48 -36.48
CA VAL A 215 15.11 8.88 -37.78
C VAL A 215 13.77 9.59 -37.63
#